data_43b8cbf20223ec5e8eb1674822f20e5a
#
_entry.id   43b8cbf20223ec5e8eb1674822f20e5a
#
_cell.length_a   1.000
_cell.length_b   1.000
_cell.length_c   1.000
_cell.angle_alpha   90.00
_cell.angle_beta   90.00
_cell.angle_gamma   90.00
#
_symmetry.space_group_name_H-M   'P 1'
#
loop_
_entity.id
_entity.type
_entity.pdbx_description
1 polymer ?
#
loop_
_entity_poly.entity_id
_entity_poly.type
_entity_poly.pdbx_seq_one_letter_code
_entity_poly.pdbx_strand_id
1 'polypeptide(L)'
;MENREVGFVVNDEYKAWIEDIKKRIKQSQIKAAVKVNYELLELYWGIGRDIVAKQKHAKWGDAFLATMSKDLQKSFPDMSGFSVQNLKSIRYWYKFYNSEENG
;
A
#
# COMPACT_ATOMS: atom_id res chain seq x y z
N MET A 1 -25.06 -1.79 0.80
CA MET A 1 -24.62 -1.47 1.19
C MET A 1 -24.06 -1.09 1.48
N GLU A 2 -23.71 -0.75 1.52
CA GLU A 2 -23.16 -0.34 1.81
C GLU A 2 -22.50 0.04 2.49
N ASN A 3 -22.01 0.10 2.41
CA ASN A 3 -21.30 0.48 3.01
C ASN A 3 -21.26 1.50 3.43
N ARG A 4 -20.84 1.59 4.19
CA ARG A 4 -20.61 2.48 4.76
C ARG A 4 -19.39 2.69 5.25
N GLU A 5 -18.43 2.24 4.82
CA GLU A 5 -17.26 2.61 5.11
C GLU A 5 -17.18 3.92 4.69
N VAL A 6 -17.37 4.78 5.51
CA VAL A 6 -17.42 6.06 5.21
C VAL A 6 -16.15 6.64 4.96
N GLY A 7 -15.93 7.59 4.22
CA GLY A 7 -14.72 8.31 4.09
C GLY A 7 -13.88 8.04 2.86
N PHE A 8 -14.19 7.03 2.11
CA PHE A 8 -13.43 6.81 0.90
C PHE A 8 -14.31 6.26 -0.20
N VAL A 9 -14.40 7.02 -1.29
CA VAL A 9 -15.14 6.61 -2.46
C VAL A 9 -14.13 6.19 -3.50
N VAL A 10 -14.26 4.97 -4.01
CA VAL A 10 -13.36 4.48 -5.03
C VAL A 10 -13.59 5.27 -6.31
N ASN A 11 -12.55 5.89 -6.83
CA ASN A 11 -12.64 6.68 -8.03
C ASN A 11 -11.59 6.21 -9.03
N ASP A 12 -11.52 6.89 -10.17
CA ASP A 12 -10.59 6.47 -11.22
C ASP A 12 -9.14 6.59 -10.79
N GLU A 13 -8.83 7.57 -9.99
CA GLU A 13 -7.46 7.73 -9.52
C GLU A 13 -7.07 6.53 -8.66
N TYR A 14 -7.96 6.12 -7.76
CA TYR A 14 -7.67 4.96 -6.92
C TYR A 14 -7.55 3.70 -7.77
N LYS A 15 -8.45 3.53 -8.74
CA LYS A 15 -8.44 2.32 -9.56
C LYS A 15 -7.13 2.19 -10.33
N ALA A 16 -6.66 3.27 -10.91
CA ALA A 16 -5.40 3.24 -11.65
C ALA A 16 -4.24 2.96 -10.72
N TRP A 17 -4.25 3.59 -9.55
CA TRP A 17 -3.15 3.43 -8.61
C TRP A 17 -3.08 2.01 -8.06
N ILE A 18 -4.23 1.42 -7.68
CA ILE A 18 -4.19 0.09 -7.09
C ILE A 18 -3.76 -0.95 -8.12
N GLU A 19 -4.08 -0.74 -9.40
CA GLU A 19 -3.61 -1.65 -10.43
C GLU A 19 -2.08 -1.57 -10.56
N ASP A 20 -1.53 -0.37 -10.43
CA ASP A 20 -0.10 -0.20 -10.46
C ASP A 20 0.57 -0.90 -9.27
N ILE A 21 -0.03 -0.76 -8.09
CA ILE A 21 0.48 -1.45 -6.90
C ILE A 21 0.48 -2.96 -7.12
N LYS A 22 -0.60 -3.49 -7.68
CA LYS A 22 -0.68 -4.92 -7.93
C LYS A 22 0.40 -5.39 -8.89
N LYS A 23 0.72 -4.58 -9.88
CA LYS A 23 1.81 -4.93 -10.80
C LYS A 23 3.14 -4.99 -10.08
N ARG A 24 3.39 -4.02 -9.19
CA ARG A 24 4.65 -4.01 -8.44
C ARG A 24 4.76 -5.21 -7.55
N ILE A 25 3.64 -5.63 -6.93
CA ILE A 25 3.66 -6.81 -6.08
C ILE A 25 4.00 -8.04 -6.90
N LYS A 26 3.37 -8.19 -8.06
CA LYS A 26 3.67 -9.34 -8.91
C LYS A 26 5.12 -9.39 -9.33
N GLN A 27 5.66 -8.24 -9.70
CA GLN A 27 7.06 -8.18 -10.10
C GLN A 27 7.98 -8.51 -8.94
N SER A 28 7.62 -8.05 -7.74
CA SER A 28 8.39 -8.34 -6.56
C SER A 28 8.36 -9.83 -6.22
N GLN A 29 7.21 -10.48 -6.41
CA GLN A 29 7.12 -11.91 -6.17
C GLN A 29 8.04 -12.69 -7.08
N ILE A 30 8.09 -12.30 -8.34
CA ILE A 30 8.94 -12.98 -9.31
C ILE A 30 10.39 -12.83 -8.91
N LYS A 31 10.80 -11.62 -8.53
CA LYS A 31 12.17 -11.41 -8.13
C LYS A 31 12.50 -12.08 -6.80
N ALA A 32 11.55 -12.07 -5.89
CA ALA A 32 11.77 -12.64 -4.57
C ALA A 32 11.94 -14.15 -4.63
N ALA A 33 11.50 -14.79 -5.68
CA ALA A 33 11.73 -16.21 -5.84
C ALA A 33 13.22 -16.49 -5.98
N VAL A 34 13.97 -15.46 -6.41
CA VAL A 34 15.38 -15.61 -6.61
C VAL A 34 16.20 -14.97 -5.49
N LYS A 35 15.73 -13.81 -5.03
CA LYS A 35 16.44 -13.08 -3.99
C LYS A 35 15.51 -12.81 -2.85
N VAL A 36 15.84 -13.27 -1.72
CA VAL A 36 15.00 -13.14 -0.57
C VAL A 36 14.97 -11.75 -0.01
N ASN A 37 13.89 -11.29 0.48
CA ASN A 37 13.76 -10.11 1.33
C ASN A 37 14.07 -8.72 0.76
N TYR A 38 15.13 -8.55 0.02
CA TYR A 38 15.49 -7.22 -0.45
C TYR A 38 14.38 -6.64 -1.33
N GLU A 39 13.83 -7.47 -2.22
CA GLU A 39 12.78 -7.02 -3.11
C GLU A 39 11.51 -6.67 -2.34
N LEU A 40 11.25 -7.39 -1.27
CA LEU A 40 10.09 -7.08 -0.44
C LEU A 40 10.26 -5.77 0.31
N LEU A 41 11.48 -5.50 0.78
CA LEU A 41 11.74 -4.24 1.46
C LEU A 41 11.53 -3.06 0.51
N GLU A 42 12.02 -3.21 -0.71
CA GLU A 42 11.83 -2.15 -1.70
C GLU A 42 10.36 -1.97 -2.02
N LEU A 43 9.63 -3.07 -2.13
CA LEU A 43 8.22 -3.01 -2.40
C LEU A 43 7.48 -2.26 -1.30
N TYR A 44 7.76 -2.63 -0.04
CA TYR A 44 7.08 -1.99 1.08
C TYR A 44 7.44 -0.51 1.20
N TRP A 45 8.70 -0.18 0.93
CA TRP A 45 9.12 1.21 0.94
C TRP A 45 8.33 2.02 -0.08
N GLY A 46 8.19 1.47 -1.30
CA GLY A 46 7.44 2.13 -2.34
C GLY A 46 5.97 2.28 -2.00
N ILE A 47 5.38 1.25 -1.39
CA ILE A 47 3.99 1.31 -0.96
C ILE A 47 3.81 2.40 0.10
N GLY A 48 4.71 2.44 1.06
CA GLY A 48 4.64 3.47 2.11
C GLY A 48 4.74 4.87 1.54
N ARG A 49 5.67 5.04 0.60
CA ARG A 49 5.84 6.34 -0.06
C ARG A 49 4.56 6.74 -0.77
N ASP A 50 3.95 5.78 -1.48
CA ASP A 50 2.74 6.08 -2.24
C ASP A 50 1.56 6.41 -1.32
N ILE A 51 1.43 5.69 -0.21
CA ILE A 51 0.36 5.96 0.74
C ILE A 51 0.50 7.40 1.27
N VAL A 52 1.71 7.76 1.66
CA VAL A 52 1.94 9.10 2.20
C VAL A 52 1.62 10.15 1.14
N ALA A 53 2.05 9.91 -0.10
CA ALA A 53 1.81 10.85 -1.17
C ALA A 53 0.32 11.03 -1.46
N LYS A 54 -0.43 9.92 -1.47
CA LYS A 54 -1.86 10.01 -1.74
C LYS A 54 -2.58 10.73 -0.61
N GLN A 55 -2.15 10.52 0.61
CA GLN A 55 -2.78 11.21 1.73
C GLN A 55 -2.45 12.69 1.72
N LYS A 56 -1.24 13.04 1.29
CA LYS A 56 -0.84 14.43 1.26
C LYS A 56 -1.43 15.19 0.07
N HIS A 57 -1.34 14.61 -1.11
CA HIS A 57 -1.74 15.31 -2.33
C HIS A 57 -3.18 15.08 -2.74
N ALA A 58 -3.68 13.88 -2.59
CA ALA A 58 -5.07 13.58 -2.92
C ALA A 58 -5.98 13.67 -1.72
N LYS A 59 -5.42 13.89 -0.54
CA LYS A 59 -6.18 14.09 0.69
C LYS A 59 -7.00 12.87 1.09
N TRP A 60 -6.56 11.68 0.75
CA TRP A 60 -7.28 10.49 1.15
C TRP A 60 -7.11 10.27 2.64
N GLY A 61 -8.22 10.03 3.35
CA GLY A 61 -8.17 9.69 4.76
C GLY A 61 -7.84 8.22 4.94
N ASP A 62 -7.71 7.80 6.19
CA ASP A 62 -7.31 6.42 6.46
C ASP A 62 -8.33 5.38 6.00
N ALA A 63 -9.57 5.80 5.71
CA ALA A 63 -10.57 4.83 5.28
C ALA A 63 -10.19 4.10 4.00
N PHE A 64 -9.33 4.71 3.16
CA PHE A 64 -8.92 4.03 1.93
C PHE A 64 -8.05 2.82 2.22
N LEU A 65 -7.43 2.78 3.40
CA LEU A 65 -6.57 1.64 3.74
C LEU A 65 -7.38 0.34 3.86
N ALA A 66 -8.63 0.44 4.29
CA ALA A 66 -9.47 -0.75 4.35
C ALA A 66 -9.77 -1.28 2.95
N THR A 67 -10.04 -0.36 2.02
CA THR A 67 -10.29 -0.75 0.63
C THR A 67 -9.04 -1.35 0.01
N MET A 68 -7.90 -0.71 0.24
CA MET A 68 -6.63 -1.19 -0.29
C MET A 68 -6.31 -2.58 0.25
N SER A 69 -6.49 -2.76 1.56
CA SER A 69 -6.21 -4.04 2.19
C SER A 69 -7.08 -5.14 1.58
N LYS A 70 -8.36 -4.85 1.41
CA LYS A 70 -9.27 -5.83 0.84
C LYS A 70 -8.87 -6.21 -0.58
N ASP A 71 -8.54 -5.21 -1.39
CA ASP A 71 -8.15 -5.45 -2.77
C ASP A 71 -6.88 -6.26 -2.87
N LEU A 72 -5.90 -5.93 -2.04
CA LEU A 72 -4.63 -6.63 -2.10
C LEU A 72 -4.73 -8.06 -1.58
N GLN A 73 -5.49 -8.26 -0.50
CA GLN A 73 -5.66 -9.61 0.02
C GLN A 73 -6.45 -10.49 -0.94
N LYS A 74 -7.36 -9.89 -1.66
CA LYS A 74 -8.12 -10.63 -2.65
C LYS A 74 -7.24 -11.06 -3.82
N SER A 75 -6.35 -10.18 -4.25
CA SER A 75 -5.48 -10.47 -5.38
C SER A 75 -4.30 -11.37 -5.02
N PHE A 76 -3.86 -11.30 -3.77
CA PHE A 76 -2.68 -12.05 -3.33
C PHE A 76 -2.97 -12.78 -2.03
N PRO A 77 -3.88 -13.77 -2.08
CA PRO A 77 -4.31 -14.44 -0.84
C PRO A 77 -3.20 -15.20 -0.14
N ASP A 78 -2.15 -15.55 -0.86
CA ASP A 78 -1.05 -16.30 -0.26
C ASP A 78 0.00 -15.40 0.40
N MET A 79 -0.14 -14.10 0.29
CA MET A 79 0.81 -13.19 0.91
C MET A 79 0.20 -12.60 2.16
N SER A 80 0.97 -12.57 3.23
CA SER A 80 0.54 -11.86 4.43
C SER A 80 1.17 -10.48 4.34
N GLY A 81 0.75 -9.59 5.18
CA GLY A 81 1.41 -8.28 5.22
C GLY A 81 0.59 -7.16 4.63
N PHE A 82 -0.61 -7.45 4.13
CA PHE A 82 -1.45 -6.40 3.56
C PHE A 82 -2.70 -6.11 4.37
N SER A 83 -2.67 -6.43 5.66
CA SER A 83 -3.77 -6.03 6.54
C SER A 83 -3.72 -4.52 6.74
N VAL A 84 -4.83 -3.95 7.17
CA VAL A 84 -4.86 -2.52 7.45
C VAL A 84 -3.77 -2.16 8.45
N GLN A 85 -3.63 -2.97 9.48
CA GLN A 85 -2.64 -2.72 10.52
C GLN A 85 -1.24 -2.70 9.93
N ASN A 86 -0.96 -3.64 9.04
CA ASN A 86 0.37 -3.72 8.46
C ASN A 86 0.62 -2.58 7.46
N LEU A 87 -0.41 -2.17 6.74
CA LEU A 87 -0.27 -1.03 5.84
C LEU A 87 0.04 0.24 6.64
N LYS A 88 -0.57 0.38 7.82
CA LYS A 88 -0.25 1.50 8.68
C LYS A 88 1.18 1.43 9.18
N SER A 89 1.66 0.23 9.46
CA SER A 89 3.04 0.04 9.89
C SER A 89 4.02 0.41 8.77
N ILE A 90 3.68 0.03 7.54
CA ILE A 90 4.51 0.36 6.38
C ILE A 90 4.57 1.87 6.22
N ARG A 91 3.42 2.53 6.35
CA ARG A 91 3.36 3.99 6.26
C ARG A 91 4.21 4.63 7.36
N TYR A 92 4.08 4.11 8.58
CA TYR A 92 4.84 4.65 9.70
C TYR A 92 6.34 4.51 9.46
N TRP A 93 6.76 3.34 9.00
CA TRP A 93 8.15 3.07 8.72
C TRP A 93 8.70 4.05 7.69
N TYR A 94 7.97 4.25 6.60
CA TYR A 94 8.43 5.18 5.59
C TYR A 94 8.53 6.61 6.15
N LYS A 95 7.51 7.02 6.88
CA LYS A 95 7.51 8.37 7.43
C LYS A 95 8.64 8.58 8.43
N PHE A 96 8.90 7.55 9.23
CA PHE A 96 9.94 7.66 10.24
C PHE A 96 11.30 7.92 9.61
N TYR A 97 11.67 7.09 8.65
CA TYR A 97 12.99 7.23 8.03
C TYR A 97 13.08 8.44 7.12
N ASN A 98 12.02 8.73 6.41
CA ASN A 98 12.02 9.90 5.55
C ASN A 98 12.09 11.19 6.36
N SER A 99 11.42 11.21 7.49
CA SER A 99 11.42 12.35 8.38
C SER A 99 12.80 12.60 8.95
N GLU A 100 13.49 11.54 9.35
CA GLU A 100 14.81 11.64 9.86
C GLU A 100 15.76 12.21 8.84
N GLU A 101 15.59 11.82 7.61
CA GLU A 101 16.42 12.29 6.58
C GLU A 101 16.25 13.78 6.36
N ASN A 102 15.04 14.26 6.52
CA ASN A 102 14.74 15.65 6.32
C ASN A 102 14.90 16.50 7.56
N GLY A 103 14.98 15.83 8.64
CA GLY A 103 15.04 16.52 9.88
C GLY A 103 16.41 16.83 10.27
#